data_b06be1cb17ff9223197218dd67c3a7d3
#
_entry.id   b06be1cb17ff9223197218dd67c3a7d3
#
_cell.length_a   1.000
_cell.length_b   1.000
_cell.length_c   1.000
_cell.angle_alpha   90.00
_cell.angle_beta   90.00
_cell.angle_gamma   90.00
#
_symmetry.space_group_name_H-M   'P 1'
#
loop_
_entity.id
_entity.type
_entity.pdbx_description
1 polymer ?
#
loop_
_entity_poly.entity_id
_entity_poly.type
_entity_poly.pdbx_seq_one_letter_code
_entity_poly.pdbx_strand_id
1 'polypeptide(L)'
;MIGNKSILGLIVARAGSKGIPGKNLKMLHGKPLLAWTIEVAKASKYIDRLIISTDGVEIANCAKALGCEVPFMRDTKLAGDRSPVMDTVIDALDREGRGVDIVCLLQPTSPLRLTADIDEAIEKSQKALGCISVTPAKNHPFWTYFINGERLIGPPAPTNRQELIAAYTPNGCAYVSEVHWLRTQRSFLTEETIAHIMPPERSVDIDDAADWHMAEYYFSRRCDWDG
;
A
#
# COMPACT_ATOMS: atom_id res chain seq x y z
N MET A 1 -10.73 6.81 14.98
CA MET A 1 -12.15 6.87 14.46
C MET A 1 -12.39 8.11 13.60
N ILE A 2 -13.17 7.98 12.56
CA ILE A 2 -13.71 9.11 11.82
C ILE A 2 -15.23 9.08 11.90
N GLY A 3 -15.86 10.14 12.44
CA GLY A 3 -17.23 10.08 12.88
C GLY A 3 -17.42 8.96 13.92
N ASN A 4 -18.37 8.04 13.67
CA ASN A 4 -18.62 6.88 14.53
C ASN A 4 -18.08 5.57 13.93
N LYS A 5 -17.25 5.64 12.87
CA LYS A 5 -16.70 4.46 12.20
C LYS A 5 -15.36 4.07 12.80
N SER A 6 -15.21 2.79 13.12
CA SER A 6 -13.95 2.23 13.61
C SER A 6 -13.05 1.80 12.43
N ILE A 7 -11.74 2.07 12.53
CA ILE A 7 -10.78 1.87 11.47
C ILE A 7 -9.68 0.92 11.90
N LEU A 8 -9.53 -0.17 11.16
CA LEU A 8 -8.44 -1.11 11.29
C LEU A 8 -7.34 -0.78 10.28
N GLY A 9 -6.16 -0.41 10.77
CA GLY A 9 -4.93 -0.41 9.98
C GLY A 9 -4.42 -1.85 9.83
N LEU A 10 -4.23 -2.29 8.60
CA LEU A 10 -3.73 -3.63 8.28
C LEU A 10 -2.44 -3.53 7.48
N ILE A 11 -1.35 -4.03 8.05
CA ILE A 11 -0.09 -4.19 7.34
C ILE A 11 0.02 -5.65 6.87
N VAL A 12 0.43 -5.85 5.61
CA VAL A 12 0.69 -7.19 5.07
C VAL A 12 2.17 -7.32 4.71
N ALA A 13 2.89 -8.21 5.39
CA ALA A 13 4.32 -8.42 5.19
C ALA A 13 4.65 -9.92 5.20
N ARG A 14 5.08 -10.46 4.06
CA ARG A 14 5.50 -11.86 3.95
C ARG A 14 7.00 -12.01 4.18
N ALA A 15 7.43 -13.18 4.66
CA ALA A 15 8.84 -13.51 4.85
C ALA A 15 9.58 -13.64 3.52
N GLY A 16 8.94 -14.30 2.54
CA GLY A 16 9.53 -14.55 1.22
C GLY A 16 9.42 -13.33 0.29
N SER A 17 10.49 -12.56 0.14
CA SER A 17 10.59 -11.46 -0.84
C SER A 17 11.52 -11.86 -1.97
N LYS A 18 11.05 -11.83 -3.24
CA LYS A 18 11.83 -12.26 -4.41
C LYS A 18 12.85 -11.21 -4.87
N GLY A 19 12.43 -9.96 -5.02
CA GLY A 19 13.28 -8.90 -5.54
C GLY A 19 14.42 -8.53 -4.60
N ILE A 20 14.12 -8.43 -3.29
CA ILE A 20 15.11 -8.14 -2.24
C ILE A 20 14.90 -9.14 -1.11
N PRO A 21 15.80 -10.10 -0.89
CA PRO A 21 15.69 -11.05 0.22
C PRO A 21 15.59 -10.35 1.58
N GLY A 22 14.62 -10.78 2.42
CA GLY A 22 14.42 -10.19 3.74
C GLY A 22 13.97 -8.72 3.73
N LYS A 23 13.42 -8.23 2.61
CA LYS A 23 13.08 -6.82 2.33
C LYS A 23 12.46 -6.08 3.52
N ASN A 24 11.48 -6.69 4.20
CA ASN A 24 10.74 -6.05 5.28
C ASN A 24 11.59 -5.71 6.52
N LEU A 25 12.68 -6.46 6.75
CA LEU A 25 13.61 -6.27 7.87
C LEU A 25 14.93 -5.60 7.46
N LYS A 26 15.14 -5.43 6.15
CA LYS A 26 16.35 -4.76 5.65
C LYS A 26 16.36 -3.29 6.09
N MET A 27 17.53 -2.83 6.51
CA MET A 27 17.72 -1.47 7.03
C MET A 27 17.68 -0.45 5.89
N LEU A 28 16.71 0.45 5.95
CA LEU A 28 16.57 1.60 5.07
C LEU A 28 16.67 2.86 5.91
N HIS A 29 17.66 3.69 5.63
CA HIS A 29 17.89 4.95 6.35
C HIS A 29 17.82 4.81 7.88
N GLY A 30 18.53 3.81 8.42
CA GLY A 30 18.70 3.59 9.87
C GLY A 30 17.60 2.79 10.57
N LYS A 31 16.56 2.34 9.86
CA LYS A 31 15.46 1.53 10.42
C LYS A 31 15.08 0.36 9.49
N PRO A 32 14.51 -0.75 10.01
CA PRO A 32 13.90 -1.76 9.16
C PRO A 32 12.84 -1.14 8.25
N LEU A 33 12.74 -1.61 7.00
CA LEU A 33 11.73 -1.11 6.05
C LEU A 33 10.33 -1.07 6.65
N LEU A 34 9.92 -2.13 7.36
CA LEU A 34 8.63 -2.25 8.02
C LEU A 34 8.36 -1.13 9.06
N ALA A 35 9.43 -0.66 9.73
CA ALA A 35 9.30 0.34 10.80
C ALA A 35 8.71 1.66 10.28
N TRP A 36 9.08 2.07 9.08
CA TRP A 36 8.56 3.29 8.47
C TRP A 36 7.03 3.28 8.34
N THR A 37 6.47 2.15 7.94
CA THR A 37 5.02 2.00 7.82
C THR A 37 4.34 1.95 9.17
N ILE A 38 4.89 1.21 10.13
CA ILE A 38 4.31 1.11 11.48
C ILE A 38 4.28 2.48 12.17
N GLU A 39 5.36 3.25 12.10
CA GLU A 39 5.46 4.56 12.75
C GLU A 39 4.42 5.54 12.23
N VAL A 40 4.30 5.69 10.90
CA VAL A 40 3.34 6.63 10.32
C VAL A 40 1.89 6.17 10.51
N ALA A 41 1.64 4.87 10.51
CA ALA A 41 0.31 4.32 10.78
C ALA A 41 -0.13 4.55 12.24
N LYS A 42 0.79 4.38 13.20
CA LYS A 42 0.53 4.66 14.62
C LYS A 42 0.31 6.14 14.92
N ALA A 43 0.90 7.03 14.12
CA ALA A 43 0.72 8.47 14.25
C ALA A 43 -0.58 8.99 13.60
N SER A 44 -1.30 8.14 12.83
CA SER A 44 -2.59 8.51 12.25
C SER A 44 -3.62 8.82 13.34
N LYS A 45 -4.33 9.93 13.17
CA LYS A 45 -5.43 10.34 14.08
C LYS A 45 -6.70 9.52 13.92
N TYR A 46 -6.78 8.65 12.90
CA TYR A 46 -7.99 7.91 12.57
C TYR A 46 -7.88 6.41 12.77
N ILE A 47 -6.68 5.81 12.66
CA ILE A 47 -6.49 4.38 12.87
C ILE A 47 -6.68 4.07 14.35
N ASP A 48 -7.69 3.28 14.67
CA ASP A 48 -8.02 2.90 16.05
C ASP A 48 -7.20 1.71 16.53
N ARG A 49 -6.91 0.79 15.62
CA ARG A 49 -6.15 -0.43 15.88
C ARG A 49 -5.25 -0.75 14.68
N LEU A 50 -3.98 -1.07 14.95
CA LEU A 50 -3.02 -1.43 13.91
C LEU A 50 -2.55 -2.85 14.10
N ILE A 51 -2.79 -3.71 13.11
CA ILE A 51 -2.34 -5.10 13.09
C ILE A 51 -1.45 -5.39 11.90
N ILE A 52 -0.63 -6.42 12.02
CA ILE A 52 0.14 -6.97 10.90
C ILE A 52 -0.24 -8.44 10.67
N SER A 53 -0.44 -8.80 9.40
CA SER A 53 -0.54 -10.18 8.93
C SER A 53 0.80 -10.60 8.33
N THR A 54 1.47 -11.57 8.96
CA THR A 54 2.78 -12.07 8.50
C THR A 54 2.91 -13.56 8.77
N ASP A 55 3.66 -14.26 7.91
CA ASP A 55 4.10 -15.65 8.06
C ASP A 55 5.52 -15.75 8.66
N GLY A 56 6.24 -14.60 8.79
CA GLY A 56 7.61 -14.54 9.27
C GLY A 56 7.69 -14.25 10.78
N VAL A 57 8.30 -15.14 11.54
CA VAL A 57 8.49 -14.97 13.00
C VAL A 57 9.34 -13.74 13.32
N GLU A 58 10.39 -13.49 12.55
CA GLU A 58 11.26 -12.31 12.74
C GLU A 58 10.54 -11.00 12.44
N ILE A 59 9.67 -10.99 11.39
CA ILE A 59 8.81 -9.85 11.06
C ILE A 59 7.82 -9.61 12.19
N ALA A 60 7.20 -10.66 12.72
CA ALA A 60 6.27 -10.59 13.84
C ALA A 60 6.95 -10.01 15.10
N ASN A 61 8.15 -10.46 15.42
CA ASN A 61 8.91 -9.96 16.56
C ASN A 61 9.30 -8.47 16.38
N CYS A 62 9.76 -8.09 15.19
CA CYS A 62 10.05 -6.71 14.84
C CYS A 62 8.80 -5.81 14.99
N ALA A 63 7.67 -6.25 14.45
CA ALA A 63 6.41 -5.51 14.54
C ALA A 63 5.94 -5.32 16.00
N LYS A 64 6.01 -6.37 16.82
CA LYS A 64 5.70 -6.30 18.27
C LYS A 64 6.60 -5.33 19.00
N ALA A 65 7.91 -5.36 18.72
CA ALA A 65 8.87 -4.43 19.32
C ALA A 65 8.58 -2.96 18.95
N LEU A 66 7.98 -2.72 17.79
CA LEU A 66 7.54 -1.40 17.33
C LEU A 66 6.11 -1.03 17.80
N GLY A 67 5.47 -1.91 18.59
CA GLY A 67 4.14 -1.68 19.14
C GLY A 67 3.00 -1.84 18.13
N CYS A 68 3.20 -2.66 17.08
CA CYS A 68 2.16 -3.13 16.18
C CYS A 68 1.63 -4.49 16.67
N GLU A 69 0.32 -4.68 16.66
CA GLU A 69 -0.28 -5.94 17.08
C GLU A 69 -0.02 -7.07 16.06
N VAL A 70 0.28 -8.25 16.58
CA VAL A 70 0.41 -9.51 15.80
C VAL A 70 -0.53 -10.53 16.41
N PRO A 71 -1.84 -10.45 16.14
CA PRO A 71 -2.84 -11.28 16.81
C PRO A 71 -2.78 -12.75 16.36
N PHE A 72 -2.25 -13.00 15.17
CA PHE A 72 -2.09 -14.34 14.60
C PHE A 72 -0.89 -14.39 13.65
N MET A 73 -0.40 -15.59 13.39
CA MET A 73 0.52 -15.85 12.28
C MET A 73 -0.29 -16.23 11.05
N ARG A 74 0.04 -15.63 9.89
CA ARG A 74 -0.62 -15.91 8.62
C ARG A 74 -0.31 -17.33 8.15
N ASP A 75 -1.32 -18.04 7.63
CA ASP A 75 -1.14 -19.33 6.99
C ASP A 75 -0.19 -19.19 5.79
N THR A 76 0.77 -20.12 5.68
CA THR A 76 1.74 -20.16 4.56
C THR A 76 1.08 -20.27 3.19
N LYS A 77 -0.13 -20.83 3.10
CA LYS A 77 -0.94 -20.85 1.88
C LYS A 77 -1.29 -19.46 1.36
N LEU A 78 -1.40 -18.47 2.26
CA LEU A 78 -1.67 -17.07 1.93
C LEU A 78 -0.38 -16.24 1.73
N ALA A 79 0.79 -16.85 1.90
CA ALA A 79 2.10 -16.19 1.75
C ALA A 79 2.80 -16.52 0.43
N GLY A 80 2.19 -17.37 -0.40
CA GLY A 80 2.74 -17.76 -1.70
C GLY A 80 2.78 -16.61 -2.71
N ASP A 81 3.68 -16.72 -3.70
CA ASP A 81 3.85 -15.70 -4.74
C ASP A 81 2.61 -15.46 -5.60
N ARG A 82 1.74 -16.44 -5.71
CA ARG A 82 0.50 -16.38 -6.48
C ARG A 82 -0.73 -16.09 -5.60
N SER A 83 -0.54 -15.96 -4.29
CA SER A 83 -1.64 -15.68 -3.37
C SER A 83 -2.08 -14.22 -3.53
N PRO A 84 -3.33 -13.95 -3.93
CA PRO A 84 -3.83 -12.59 -4.00
C PRO A 84 -3.75 -11.90 -2.63
N VAL A 85 -3.31 -10.66 -2.60
CA VAL A 85 -3.28 -9.86 -1.34
C VAL A 85 -4.66 -9.77 -0.71
N MET A 86 -5.71 -9.78 -1.52
CA MET A 86 -7.09 -9.75 -1.06
C MET A 86 -7.45 -10.92 -0.18
N ASP A 87 -6.96 -12.13 -0.46
CA ASP A 87 -7.22 -13.29 0.40
C ASP A 87 -6.59 -13.13 1.78
N THR A 88 -5.40 -12.51 1.85
CA THR A 88 -4.77 -12.12 3.12
C THR A 88 -5.59 -11.07 3.89
N VAL A 89 -6.14 -10.09 3.17
CA VAL A 89 -6.98 -9.04 3.77
C VAL A 89 -8.26 -9.65 4.33
N ILE A 90 -8.93 -10.52 3.58
CA ILE A 90 -10.15 -11.18 4.03
C ILE A 90 -9.89 -12.11 5.21
N ASP A 91 -8.81 -12.91 5.20
CA ASP A 91 -8.41 -13.74 6.35
C ASP A 91 -8.20 -12.88 7.62
N ALA A 92 -7.52 -11.76 7.49
CA ALA A 92 -7.32 -10.84 8.61
C ALA A 92 -8.65 -10.25 9.12
N LEU A 93 -9.55 -9.87 8.23
CA LEU A 93 -10.88 -9.38 8.59
C LEU A 93 -11.79 -10.47 9.18
N ASP A 94 -11.65 -11.71 8.78
CA ASP A 94 -12.41 -12.83 9.36
C ASP A 94 -12.00 -13.11 10.81
N ARG A 95 -10.71 -12.93 11.12
CA ARG A 95 -10.16 -13.12 12.46
C ARG A 95 -10.36 -11.93 13.38
N GLU A 96 -10.11 -10.72 12.88
CA GLU A 96 -9.93 -9.51 13.69
C GLU A 96 -10.88 -8.36 13.32
N GLY A 97 -11.73 -8.55 12.30
CA GLY A 97 -12.59 -7.50 11.76
C GLY A 97 -13.94 -7.31 12.48
N ARG A 98 -14.16 -7.99 13.63
CA ARG A 98 -15.42 -7.81 14.36
C ARG A 98 -15.55 -6.38 14.90
N GLY A 99 -16.62 -5.68 14.49
CA GLY A 99 -16.86 -4.29 14.90
C GLY A 99 -15.99 -3.26 14.16
N VAL A 100 -15.31 -3.68 13.08
CA VAL A 100 -14.55 -2.78 12.21
C VAL A 100 -15.41 -2.36 11.04
N ASP A 101 -15.51 -1.04 10.81
CA ASP A 101 -16.29 -0.47 9.71
C ASP A 101 -15.43 -0.25 8.46
N ILE A 102 -14.18 0.18 8.66
CA ILE A 102 -13.24 0.54 7.59
C ILE A 102 -11.92 -0.19 7.80
N VAL A 103 -11.34 -0.70 6.72
CA VAL A 103 -9.96 -1.21 6.70
C VAL A 103 -9.08 -0.27 5.88
N CYS A 104 -7.90 0.03 6.42
CA CYS A 104 -6.82 0.74 5.74
C CYS A 104 -5.64 -0.22 5.57
N LEU A 105 -5.47 -0.76 4.36
CA LEU A 105 -4.33 -1.61 4.01
C LEU A 105 -3.12 -0.74 3.68
N LEU A 106 -1.99 -1.05 4.30
CA LEU A 106 -0.72 -0.34 4.19
C LEU A 106 0.39 -1.32 3.78
N GLN A 107 1.04 -1.07 2.65
CA GLN A 107 2.14 -1.91 2.19
C GLN A 107 3.48 -1.39 2.75
N PRO A 108 4.33 -2.24 3.34
CA PRO A 108 5.66 -1.85 3.83
C PRO A 108 6.57 -1.30 2.74
N THR A 109 6.32 -1.70 1.50
CA THR A 109 7.13 -1.33 0.32
C THR A 109 7.02 0.14 -0.09
N SER A 110 6.12 0.90 0.52
CA SER A 110 5.94 2.33 0.28
C SER A 110 6.37 3.16 1.52
N PRO A 111 7.68 3.21 1.85
CA PRO A 111 8.16 3.75 3.12
C PRO A 111 8.16 5.29 3.21
N LEU A 112 8.00 5.97 2.07
CA LEU A 112 8.11 7.43 1.98
C LEU A 112 6.79 8.16 2.26
N ARG A 113 5.70 7.42 2.48
CA ARG A 113 4.41 8.00 2.88
C ARG A 113 4.54 8.78 4.18
N LEU A 114 3.74 9.82 4.32
CA LEU A 114 3.55 10.56 5.55
C LEU A 114 2.26 10.11 6.25
N THR A 115 2.14 10.43 7.54
CA THR A 115 0.89 10.23 8.28
C THR A 115 -0.28 10.97 7.63
N ALA A 116 -0.03 12.17 7.11
CA ALA A 116 -1.03 12.97 6.39
C ALA A 116 -1.60 12.24 5.16
N ASP A 117 -0.77 11.49 4.41
CA ASP A 117 -1.25 10.73 3.24
C ASP A 117 -2.27 9.64 3.63
N ILE A 118 -2.06 9.00 4.80
CA ILE A 118 -2.99 8.01 5.36
C ILE A 118 -4.28 8.71 5.79
N ASP A 119 -4.15 9.78 6.56
CA ASP A 119 -5.28 10.51 7.12
C ASP A 119 -6.17 11.12 6.02
N GLU A 120 -5.57 11.73 5.01
CA GLU A 120 -6.32 12.28 3.87
C GLU A 120 -7.01 11.19 3.04
N ALA A 121 -6.38 10.02 2.84
CA ALA A 121 -7.04 8.91 2.16
C ALA A 121 -8.26 8.40 2.95
N ILE A 122 -8.16 8.34 4.29
CA ILE A 122 -9.28 7.97 5.16
C ILE A 122 -10.38 9.05 5.13
N GLU A 123 -10.02 10.34 5.17
CA GLU A 123 -11.00 11.43 5.05
C GLU A 123 -11.74 11.41 3.71
N LYS A 124 -11.00 11.20 2.61
CA LYS A 124 -11.59 11.09 1.28
C LYS A 124 -12.53 9.90 1.17
N SER A 125 -12.19 8.75 1.79
CA SER A 125 -13.06 7.57 1.76
C SER A 125 -14.46 7.80 2.36
N GLN A 126 -14.65 8.86 3.15
CA GLN A 126 -15.98 9.21 3.67
C GLN A 126 -16.94 9.74 2.58
N LYS A 127 -16.44 10.07 1.41
CA LYS A 127 -17.23 10.55 0.25
C LYS A 127 -17.56 9.44 -0.75
N ALA A 128 -17.07 8.22 -0.51
CA ALA A 128 -17.21 7.05 -1.38
C ALA A 128 -17.10 5.77 -0.56
N LEU A 129 -17.19 4.61 -1.19
CA LEU A 129 -17.05 3.30 -0.51
C LEU A 129 -15.60 2.85 -0.37
N GLY A 130 -14.67 3.57 -1.00
CA GLY A 130 -13.24 3.34 -0.89
C GLY A 130 -12.41 4.49 -1.42
N CYS A 131 -11.16 4.56 -0.99
CA CYS A 131 -10.15 5.50 -1.49
C CYS A 131 -8.80 4.77 -1.59
N ILE A 132 -8.10 4.97 -2.70
CA ILE A 132 -6.72 4.47 -2.84
C ILE A 132 -5.76 5.60 -3.16
N SER A 133 -4.55 5.47 -2.66
CA SER A 133 -3.46 6.37 -3.01
C SER A 133 -2.90 6.03 -4.38
N VAL A 134 -2.70 7.06 -5.19
CA VAL A 134 -2.20 6.97 -6.55
C VAL A 134 -1.13 8.04 -6.80
N THR A 135 -0.32 7.82 -7.81
CA THR A 135 0.66 8.80 -8.31
C THR A 135 0.53 8.94 -9.82
N PRO A 136 0.93 10.10 -10.43
CA PRO A 136 0.97 10.22 -11.86
C PRO A 136 1.76 9.09 -12.51
N ALA A 137 1.18 8.43 -13.53
CA ALA A 137 1.84 7.34 -14.22
C ALA A 137 3.07 7.83 -14.97
N LYS A 138 4.24 7.25 -14.70
CA LYS A 138 5.49 7.57 -15.39
C LYS A 138 5.37 7.33 -16.90
N ASN A 139 4.74 6.22 -17.27
CA ASN A 139 4.45 5.87 -18.65
C ASN A 139 2.94 5.78 -18.80
N HIS A 140 2.40 6.57 -19.73
CA HIS A 140 0.97 6.54 -20.03
C HIS A 140 0.57 5.19 -20.63
N PRO A 141 -0.60 4.57 -20.29
CA PRO A 141 -1.04 3.28 -20.84
C PRO A 141 -1.06 3.19 -22.36
N PHE A 142 -1.36 4.28 -23.06
CA PHE A 142 -1.32 4.34 -24.52
C PHE A 142 0.10 4.23 -25.12
N TRP A 143 1.14 4.33 -24.31
CA TRP A 143 2.54 4.13 -24.69
C TRP A 143 3.10 2.80 -24.19
N THR A 144 2.22 1.90 -23.77
CA THR A 144 2.60 0.57 -23.26
C THR A 144 2.16 -0.49 -24.26
N TYR A 145 3.09 -1.36 -24.66
CA TYR A 145 2.87 -2.38 -25.68
C TYR A 145 3.22 -3.76 -25.15
N PHE A 146 2.50 -4.77 -25.64
CA PHE A 146 2.86 -6.17 -25.48
C PHE A 146 3.75 -6.61 -26.64
N ILE A 147 4.63 -7.59 -26.41
CA ILE A 147 5.42 -8.22 -27.46
C ILE A 147 4.79 -9.58 -27.76
N ASN A 148 4.49 -9.81 -29.06
CA ASN A 148 4.06 -11.12 -29.57
C ASN A 148 4.99 -11.50 -30.74
N GLY A 149 5.90 -12.46 -30.47
CA GLY A 149 7.03 -12.71 -31.34
C GLY A 149 7.94 -11.48 -31.41
N GLU A 150 8.11 -10.90 -32.60
CA GLU A 150 8.90 -9.66 -32.80
C GLU A 150 8.01 -8.41 -32.96
N ARG A 151 6.69 -8.55 -32.83
CA ARG A 151 5.73 -7.48 -33.09
C ARG A 151 5.24 -6.82 -31.82
N LEU A 152 5.16 -5.49 -31.82
CA LEU A 152 4.49 -4.72 -30.77
C LEU A 152 2.97 -4.75 -30.99
N ILE A 153 2.23 -5.11 -29.93
CA ILE A 153 0.78 -5.08 -29.87
C ILE A 153 0.35 -4.15 -28.73
N GLY A 154 -0.43 -3.14 -29.05
CA GLY A 154 -0.93 -2.18 -28.07
C GLY A 154 -2.10 -1.37 -28.61
N PRO A 155 -2.68 -0.50 -27.80
CA PRO A 155 -3.72 0.40 -28.26
C PRO A 155 -3.17 1.34 -29.33
N PRO A 156 -4.02 1.82 -30.28
CA PRO A 156 -3.61 2.85 -31.21
C PRO A 156 -3.14 4.07 -30.42
N ALA A 157 -1.87 4.46 -30.60
CA ALA A 157 -1.32 5.63 -29.92
C ALA A 157 -2.05 6.89 -30.45
N PRO A 158 -2.53 7.77 -29.57
CA PRO A 158 -3.06 9.06 -29.99
C PRO A 158 -1.95 9.88 -30.62
N THR A 159 -2.30 10.64 -31.64
CA THR A 159 -1.36 11.47 -32.41
C THR A 159 -0.82 12.66 -31.61
N ASN A 160 -1.51 13.06 -30.55
CA ASN A 160 -1.13 14.21 -29.75
C ASN A 160 -1.09 13.84 -28.26
N ARG A 161 0.10 13.95 -27.63
CA ARG A 161 0.30 13.67 -26.21
C ARG A 161 -0.47 14.64 -25.29
N GLN A 162 -0.74 15.84 -25.74
CA GLN A 162 -1.44 16.88 -24.98
C GLN A 162 -2.95 16.65 -24.86
N GLU A 163 -3.50 15.76 -25.69
CA GLU A 163 -4.92 15.36 -25.66
C GLU A 163 -5.21 14.19 -24.72
N LEU A 164 -4.15 13.59 -24.14
CA LEU A 164 -4.31 12.46 -23.25
C LEU A 164 -4.83 12.89 -21.87
N ILE A 165 -5.84 12.18 -21.40
CA ILE A 165 -6.31 12.29 -20.01
C ILE A 165 -5.18 11.79 -19.10
N ALA A 166 -4.88 12.53 -18.04
CA ALA A 166 -3.83 12.17 -17.08
C ALA A 166 -4.07 10.75 -16.52
N ALA A 167 -3.06 9.91 -16.59
CA ALA A 167 -3.09 8.55 -16.07
C ALA A 167 -2.38 8.48 -14.72
N TYR A 168 -2.91 7.61 -13.84
CA TYR A 168 -2.38 7.40 -12.50
C TYR A 168 -2.19 5.91 -12.24
N THR A 169 -1.25 5.58 -11.36
CA THR A 169 -1.01 4.20 -10.89
C THR A 169 -1.15 4.14 -9.37
N PRO A 170 -1.73 3.07 -8.80
CA PRO A 170 -1.64 2.80 -7.37
C PRO A 170 -0.19 2.76 -6.89
N ASN A 171 0.09 3.32 -5.72
CA ASN A 171 1.44 3.45 -5.19
C ASN A 171 1.68 2.68 -3.87
N GLY A 172 0.74 1.83 -3.47
CA GLY A 172 0.91 1.01 -2.27
C GLY A 172 0.77 1.73 -0.92
N CYS A 173 0.64 3.05 -0.91
CA CYS A 173 0.69 3.82 0.33
C CYS A 173 -0.54 3.66 1.21
N ALA A 174 -1.75 3.72 0.65
CA ALA A 174 -3.00 3.51 1.39
C ALA A 174 -4.10 2.97 0.47
N TYR A 175 -4.74 1.89 0.92
CA TYR A 175 -5.96 1.35 0.30
C TYR A 175 -7.03 1.31 1.38
N VAL A 176 -7.99 2.19 1.30
CA VAL A 176 -9.06 2.35 2.28
C VAL A 176 -10.37 1.87 1.69
N SER A 177 -11.12 1.06 2.44
CA SER A 177 -12.46 0.61 2.01
C SER A 177 -13.35 0.31 3.20
N GLU A 178 -14.65 0.50 3.04
CA GLU A 178 -15.65 -0.06 3.94
C GLU A 178 -15.56 -1.59 3.91
N VAL A 179 -15.55 -2.21 5.09
CA VAL A 179 -15.36 -3.68 5.23
C VAL A 179 -16.48 -4.45 4.53
N HIS A 180 -17.73 -3.99 4.66
CA HIS A 180 -18.86 -4.64 4.00
C HIS A 180 -18.73 -4.62 2.47
N TRP A 181 -18.36 -3.46 1.92
CA TRP A 181 -18.14 -3.29 0.48
C TRP A 181 -16.98 -4.15 -0.01
N LEU A 182 -15.85 -4.12 0.70
CA LEU A 182 -14.65 -4.90 0.35
C LEU A 182 -14.92 -6.41 0.34
N ARG A 183 -15.71 -6.91 1.29
CA ARG A 183 -16.10 -8.33 1.32
C ARG A 183 -16.95 -8.72 0.12
N THR A 184 -17.82 -7.82 -0.33
CA THR A 184 -18.70 -8.05 -1.49
C THR A 184 -17.92 -7.98 -2.80
N GLN A 185 -17.12 -6.95 -2.98
CA GLN A 185 -16.41 -6.69 -4.24
C GLN A 185 -15.12 -7.49 -4.39
N ARG A 186 -14.50 -7.92 -3.26
CA ARG A 186 -13.19 -8.55 -3.22
C ARG A 186 -12.13 -7.77 -4.02
N SER A 187 -12.24 -6.43 -4.00
CA SER A 187 -11.34 -5.50 -4.67
C SER A 187 -11.36 -4.15 -3.98
N PHE A 188 -10.20 -3.53 -3.83
CA PHE A 188 -10.11 -2.12 -3.45
C PHE A 188 -10.37 -1.18 -4.64
N LEU A 189 -10.23 -1.69 -5.87
CA LEU A 189 -10.47 -0.95 -7.10
C LEU A 189 -11.84 -1.32 -7.66
N THR A 190 -12.79 -0.40 -7.54
CA THR A 190 -14.15 -0.50 -8.05
C THR A 190 -14.55 0.84 -8.68
N GLU A 191 -15.70 0.91 -9.33
CA GLU A 191 -16.22 2.18 -9.87
C GLU A 191 -16.53 3.22 -8.78
N GLU A 192 -16.74 2.75 -7.55
CA GLU A 192 -16.99 3.59 -6.37
C GLU A 192 -15.71 4.04 -5.64
N THR A 193 -14.54 3.68 -6.19
CA THR A 193 -13.26 4.02 -5.55
C THR A 193 -12.77 5.37 -6.04
N ILE A 194 -12.50 6.27 -5.11
CA ILE A 194 -11.90 7.58 -5.40
C ILE A 194 -10.38 7.56 -5.17
N ALA A 195 -9.68 8.55 -5.74
CA ALA A 195 -8.23 8.62 -5.68
C ALA A 195 -7.73 9.67 -4.68
N HIS A 196 -6.71 9.29 -3.89
CA HIS A 196 -5.84 10.22 -3.19
C HIS A 196 -4.53 10.36 -3.97
N ILE A 197 -4.34 11.52 -4.62
CA ILE A 197 -3.17 11.77 -5.47
C ILE A 197 -2.00 12.17 -4.58
N MET A 198 -0.90 11.41 -4.70
CA MET A 198 0.35 11.67 -4.00
C MET A 198 1.46 12.06 -4.99
N PRO A 199 2.43 12.88 -4.58
CA PRO A 199 3.56 13.23 -5.43
C PRO A 199 4.49 12.02 -5.63
N PRO A 200 5.22 11.95 -6.77
CA PRO A 200 6.12 10.84 -7.09
C PRO A 200 7.19 10.57 -6.03
N GLU A 201 7.69 11.62 -5.38
CA GLU A 201 8.76 11.55 -4.37
C GLU A 201 8.34 10.73 -3.14
N ARG A 202 7.05 10.71 -2.80
CA ARG A 202 6.49 9.92 -1.70
C ARG A 202 5.83 8.62 -2.14
N SER A 203 5.91 8.31 -3.44
CA SER A 203 5.17 7.21 -4.08
C SER A 203 6.06 6.06 -4.57
N VAL A 204 7.30 5.97 -4.09
CA VAL A 204 8.17 4.83 -4.42
C VAL A 204 7.61 3.57 -3.78
N ASP A 205 7.36 2.56 -4.60
CA ASP A 205 7.02 1.19 -4.18
C ASP A 205 8.25 0.31 -4.43
N ILE A 206 8.86 -0.17 -3.36
CA ILE A 206 10.15 -0.89 -3.43
C ILE A 206 9.90 -2.35 -3.81
N ASP A 207 10.23 -2.71 -5.04
CA ASP A 207 10.19 -4.08 -5.52
C ASP A 207 11.57 -4.64 -5.84
N ASP A 208 12.49 -3.81 -6.30
CA ASP A 208 13.84 -4.22 -6.67
C ASP A 208 14.94 -3.28 -6.11
N ALA A 209 16.19 -3.52 -6.51
CA ALA A 209 17.34 -2.74 -6.06
C ALA A 209 17.32 -1.29 -6.58
N ALA A 210 16.75 -1.04 -7.76
CA ALA A 210 16.65 0.31 -8.31
C ALA A 210 15.65 1.16 -7.49
N ASP A 211 14.51 0.57 -7.13
CA ASP A 211 13.53 1.22 -6.25
C ASP A 211 14.12 1.50 -4.87
N TRP A 212 14.94 0.56 -4.35
CA TRP A 212 15.63 0.73 -3.08
C TRP A 212 16.52 1.97 -3.09
N HIS A 213 17.37 2.13 -4.11
CA HIS A 213 18.23 3.31 -4.24
C HIS A 213 17.43 4.58 -4.46
N MET A 214 16.31 4.51 -5.17
CA MET A 214 15.41 5.64 -5.31
C MET A 214 14.82 6.07 -3.96
N ALA A 215 14.41 5.11 -3.15
CA ALA A 215 13.92 5.39 -1.79
C ALA A 215 15.02 6.02 -0.91
N GLU A 216 16.25 5.47 -0.92
CA GLU A 216 17.40 6.06 -0.22
C GLU A 216 17.67 7.51 -0.66
N TYR A 217 17.61 7.76 -1.95
CA TYR A 217 17.78 9.12 -2.50
C TYR A 217 16.72 10.09 -1.96
N TYR A 218 15.44 9.70 -1.97
CA TYR A 218 14.39 10.56 -1.46
C TYR A 218 14.44 10.72 0.06
N PHE A 219 14.81 9.68 0.81
CA PHE A 219 15.03 9.82 2.26
C PHE A 219 16.11 10.85 2.60
N SER A 220 17.19 10.89 1.82
CA SER A 220 18.28 11.87 2.04
C SER A 220 17.84 13.33 1.81
N ARG A 221 16.73 13.54 1.08
CA ARG A 221 16.15 14.85 0.79
C ARG A 221 14.85 15.15 1.53
N ARG A 222 14.47 14.28 2.48
CA ARG A 222 13.19 14.40 3.18
C ARG A 222 13.05 15.71 3.98
N CYS A 223 14.15 16.29 4.42
CA CYS A 223 14.15 17.58 5.10
C CYS A 223 13.65 18.73 4.21
N ASP A 224 13.64 18.54 2.88
CA ASP A 224 13.18 19.54 1.93
C ASP A 224 11.65 19.49 1.72
N TRP A 225 10.94 18.51 2.34
CA TRP A 225 9.49 18.32 2.14
C TRP A 225 8.62 19.07 3.15
N ASP A 226 9.21 19.55 4.23
CA ASP A 226 8.53 20.29 5.32
C ASP A 226 8.62 21.82 5.12
N GLY A 227 8.99 22.30 3.91
CA GLY A 227 9.16 23.71 3.53
C GLY A 227 7.93 24.34 2.86
#